data_4ec2973ad3b532f1aa6223b6ea9df1b9
#
_entry.id   4ec2973ad3b532f1aa6223b6ea9df1b9
#
_cell.length_a   1.000
_cell.length_b   1.000
_cell.length_c   1.000
_cell.angle_alpha   90.00
_cell.angle_beta   90.00
_cell.angle_gamma   90.00
#
_symmetry.space_group_name_H-M   'P 1'
#
loop_
_entity.id
_entity.type
_entity.pdbx_description
1 polymer ?
#
loop_
_entity_poly.entity_id
_entity_poly.type
_entity_poly.pdbx_seq_one_letter_code
_entity_poly.pdbx_strand_id
1 'polypeptide(L)' 'IPMIMLDGVLYRDTYDMVDADSVDESKAAYAESYTDGVPANDGEVNFDMNPSRNSAYIVCDDGSLVVKVEGNWYRFERAE' A
#
# COMPACT_ATOMS: atom_id res chain seq x y z
N ILE A 1 -5.99 7.20 -8.54
CA ILE A 1 -6.01 5.88 -7.87
C ILE A 1 -4.73 5.74 -7.06
N PRO A 2 -4.82 5.38 -5.77
CA PRO A 2 -3.62 5.12 -4.96
C PRO A 2 -2.82 3.94 -5.52
N MET A 3 -1.50 4.12 -5.60
CA MET A 3 -0.59 3.10 -6.13
C MET A 3 0.69 3.06 -5.31
N ILE A 4 1.34 1.89 -5.29
CA ILE A 4 2.64 1.69 -4.67
C ILE A 4 3.49 0.78 -5.57
N MET A 5 4.78 1.09 -5.65
CA MET A 5 5.75 0.27 -6.36
C MET A 5 6.55 -0.55 -5.36
N LEU A 6 6.58 -1.87 -5.53
CA LEU A 6 7.35 -2.78 -4.68
C LEU A 6 8.05 -3.82 -5.55
N ASP A 7 9.37 -3.91 -5.40
CA ASP A 7 10.21 -4.89 -6.11
C ASP A 7 9.96 -4.92 -7.62
N GLY A 8 9.80 -3.74 -8.21
CA GLY A 8 9.60 -3.62 -9.65
C GLY A 8 8.19 -3.91 -10.12
N VAL A 9 7.25 -4.13 -9.19
CA VAL A 9 5.84 -4.38 -9.52
C VAL A 9 5.00 -3.23 -9.01
N LEU A 10 4.19 -2.66 -9.89
CA LEU A 10 3.26 -1.60 -9.54
C LEU A 10 1.95 -2.22 -9.09
N TYR A 11 1.46 -1.79 -7.92
CA TYR A 11 0.19 -2.22 -7.37
C TYR A 11 -0.76 -1.03 -7.27
N ARG A 12 -2.05 -1.29 -7.44
CA ARG A 12 -3.08 -0.27 -7.36
C ARG A 12 -4.17 -0.66 -6.37
N ASP A 13 -4.81 0.34 -5.79
CA ASP A 13 -5.93 0.16 -4.87
C ASP A 13 -7.11 -0.46 -5.62
N THR A 14 -7.68 -1.51 -5.04
CA THR A 14 -8.92 -2.12 -5.57
C THR A 14 -10.16 -1.49 -4.96
N TYR A 15 -9.98 -0.64 -3.92
CA TYR A 15 -11.05 -0.08 -3.10
C TYR A 15 -11.82 -1.14 -2.29
N ASP A 16 -11.30 -2.37 -2.23
CA ASP A 16 -11.82 -3.40 -1.32
C ASP A 16 -11.25 -3.16 0.07
N MET A 17 -12.10 -2.68 0.97
CA MET A 17 -11.69 -2.42 2.35
C MET A 17 -11.48 -3.73 3.10
N VAL A 18 -10.40 -3.79 3.85
CA VAL A 18 -10.04 -4.95 4.68
C VAL A 18 -10.29 -4.56 6.14
N ASP A 19 -10.92 -5.46 6.91
CA ASP A 19 -11.18 -5.23 8.32
C ASP A 19 -9.84 -5.06 9.07
N ALA A 20 -9.71 -3.98 9.82
CA ALA A 20 -8.48 -3.70 10.57
C ALA A 20 -8.16 -4.82 11.56
N ASP A 21 -9.16 -5.51 12.08
CA ASP A 21 -8.95 -6.62 13.01
C ASP A 21 -8.28 -7.83 12.36
N SER A 22 -8.34 -7.92 11.03
CA SER A 22 -7.70 -9.00 10.28
C SER A 22 -6.27 -8.67 9.86
N VAL A 23 -5.79 -7.47 10.17
CA VAL A 23 -4.47 -6.98 9.76
C VAL A 23 -3.54 -6.98 10.96
N ASP A 24 -2.37 -7.61 10.82
CA ASP A 24 -1.34 -7.58 11.86
C ASP A 24 -0.38 -6.42 11.57
N GLU A 25 -0.64 -5.27 12.19
CA GLU A 25 0.14 -4.06 11.95
C GLU A 25 1.59 -4.18 12.42
N SER A 26 1.89 -5.15 13.28
CA SER A 26 3.29 -5.37 13.72
C SER A 26 4.17 -5.83 12.56
N LYS A 27 3.58 -6.31 11.48
CA LYS A 27 4.30 -6.77 10.29
C LYS A 27 4.39 -5.72 9.21
N ALA A 28 3.87 -4.51 9.45
CA ALA A 28 3.82 -3.48 8.42
C ALA A 28 5.20 -2.93 8.11
N ALA A 29 5.47 -2.72 6.83
CA ALA A 29 6.53 -1.86 6.36
C ALA A 29 5.91 -0.52 5.95
N TYR A 30 6.74 0.46 5.60
CA TYR A 30 6.26 1.80 5.29
C TYR A 30 6.84 2.28 3.96
N ALA A 31 6.04 3.04 3.23
CA ALA A 31 6.49 3.67 2.00
C ALA A 31 7.70 4.55 2.26
N GLU A 32 8.57 4.67 1.27
CA GLU A 32 9.84 5.39 1.40
C GLU A 32 9.83 6.74 0.73
N SER A 33 9.00 6.93 -0.30
CA SER A 33 8.97 8.18 -1.04
C SER A 33 7.60 8.42 -1.68
N TYR A 34 7.40 9.64 -2.12
CA TYR A 34 6.15 10.09 -2.72
C TYR A 34 6.40 10.64 -4.12
N THR A 35 5.46 10.41 -5.02
CA THR A 35 5.40 11.09 -6.32
C THR A 35 3.96 11.50 -6.59
N ASP A 36 3.77 12.57 -7.32
CA ASP A 36 2.43 12.96 -7.77
C ASP A 36 2.06 12.32 -9.11
N GLY A 37 2.96 11.52 -9.67
CA GLY A 37 2.72 10.76 -10.90
C GLY A 37 2.55 9.28 -10.63
N VAL A 38 3.03 8.43 -11.55
CA VAL A 38 3.01 6.99 -11.36
C VAL A 38 4.26 6.56 -10.60
N PRO A 39 4.13 5.81 -9.48
CA PRO A 39 5.31 5.34 -8.75
C PRO A 39 6.23 4.52 -9.65
N ALA A 40 7.53 4.79 -9.56
CA ALA A 40 8.55 4.13 -10.38
C ALA A 40 9.66 3.52 -9.54
N ASN A 41 9.92 4.05 -8.35
CA ASN A 41 11.00 3.56 -7.47
C ASN A 41 10.43 2.66 -6.39
N ASP A 42 11.25 1.72 -5.91
CA ASP A 42 10.83 0.80 -4.86
C ASP A 42 10.37 1.58 -3.61
N GLY A 43 9.19 1.24 -3.10
CA GLY A 43 8.63 1.91 -1.94
C GLY A 43 7.97 3.25 -2.22
N GLU A 44 7.86 3.65 -3.48
CA GLU A 44 7.25 4.93 -3.84
C GLU A 44 5.74 4.81 -3.96
N VAL A 45 5.04 5.82 -3.44
CA VAL A 45 3.57 5.90 -3.49
C VAL A 45 3.14 7.23 -4.11
N ASN A 46 1.89 7.28 -4.58
CA ASN A 46 1.31 8.51 -5.12
C ASN A 46 0.20 9.07 -4.21
N PHE A 47 0.22 8.72 -2.94
CA PHE A 47 -0.75 9.20 -1.96
C PHE A 47 -0.02 9.64 -0.69
N ASP A 48 -0.76 10.26 0.24
CA ASP A 48 -0.20 10.84 1.46
C ASP A 48 0.62 9.83 2.25
N MET A 49 1.86 10.16 2.56
CA MET A 49 2.81 9.33 3.29
C MET A 49 2.75 9.49 4.80
N ASN A 50 1.72 10.11 5.36
CA ASN A 50 1.60 10.23 6.81
C ASN A 50 1.55 8.84 7.45
N PRO A 51 2.60 8.41 8.19
CA PRO A 51 2.68 7.03 8.66
C PRO A 51 1.63 6.65 9.70
N SER A 52 0.98 7.61 10.33
CA SER A 52 -0.10 7.31 11.26
C SER A 52 -1.41 7.01 10.54
N ARG A 53 -1.53 7.36 9.26
CA ARG A 53 -2.77 7.22 8.50
C ARG A 53 -2.59 6.48 7.19
N ASN A 54 -1.44 6.64 6.56
CA ASN A 54 -1.18 6.14 5.20
C ASN A 54 0.20 5.51 5.14
N SER A 55 0.50 4.91 4.01
CA SER A 55 1.82 4.42 3.61
C SER A 55 2.30 3.16 4.32
N ALA A 56 1.57 2.63 5.28
CA ALA A 56 1.87 1.32 5.83
C ALA A 56 1.38 0.25 4.84
N TYR A 57 2.16 -0.81 4.67
CA TYR A 57 1.73 -1.92 3.81
C TYR A 57 2.20 -3.25 4.39
N ILE A 58 1.47 -4.31 4.06
CA ILE A 58 1.77 -5.67 4.50
C ILE A 58 1.62 -6.61 3.32
N VAL A 59 2.67 -7.39 3.06
CA VAL A 59 2.59 -8.51 2.12
C VAL A 59 2.13 -9.72 2.92
N CYS A 60 0.94 -10.22 2.62
CA CYS A 60 0.35 -11.32 3.36
C CYS A 60 0.96 -12.66 2.95
N ASP A 61 0.75 -13.70 3.77
CA ASP A 61 1.32 -15.02 3.53
C ASP A 61 0.86 -15.63 2.20
N ASP A 62 -0.34 -15.28 1.75
CA ASP A 62 -0.87 -15.76 0.48
C ASP A 62 -0.40 -14.93 -0.73
N GLY A 63 0.47 -13.97 -0.51
CA GLY A 63 1.01 -13.10 -1.55
C GLY A 63 0.16 -11.87 -1.85
N SER A 64 -0.98 -11.72 -1.19
CA SER A 64 -1.79 -10.52 -1.36
C SER A 64 -1.15 -9.34 -0.65
N LEU A 65 -1.50 -8.12 -1.09
CA LEU A 65 -0.97 -6.89 -0.53
C LEU A 65 -2.11 -6.07 0.05
N VAL A 66 -1.95 -5.61 1.29
CA VAL A 66 -2.86 -4.65 1.90
C VAL A 66 -2.10 -3.38 2.23
N VAL A 67 -2.72 -2.25 1.98
CA VAL A 67 -2.08 -0.93 2.14
C VAL A 67 -3.03 -0.01 2.88
N LYS A 68 -2.48 0.76 3.81
CA LYS A 68 -3.27 1.73 4.58
C LYS A 68 -3.33 3.05 3.81
N VAL A 69 -4.54 3.46 3.45
CA VAL A 69 -4.80 4.70 2.73
C VAL A 69 -5.87 5.47 3.48
N GLU A 70 -5.56 6.69 3.88
CA GLU A 70 -6.46 7.57 4.64
C GLU A 70 -7.07 6.90 5.88
N GLY A 71 -6.23 6.12 6.57
CA GLY A 71 -6.61 5.51 7.84
C GLY A 71 -7.31 4.17 7.73
N ASN A 72 -7.58 3.68 6.53
CA ASN A 72 -8.24 2.39 6.30
C ASN A 72 -7.33 1.46 5.52
N TRP A 73 -7.49 0.16 5.71
CA TRP A 73 -6.75 -0.85 4.98
C TRP A 73 -7.53 -1.29 3.76
N TYR A 74 -6.83 -1.35 2.60
CA TYR A 74 -7.42 -1.78 1.33
C TYR A 74 -6.55 -2.84 0.69
N ARG A 75 -7.19 -3.77 -0.02
CA ARG A 75 -6.46 -4.74 -0.82
C ARG A 75 -5.98 -4.07 -2.10
N PHE A 76 -4.72 -4.25 -2.41
CA PHE A 76 -4.12 -3.79 -3.66
C PHE A 76 -3.86 -4.97 -4.58
N GLU A 77 -3.85 -4.73 -5.87
CA GLU A 77 -3.53 -5.74 -6.87
C GLU A 77 -2.54 -5.17 -7.88
N ARG A 78 -1.94 -6.04 -8.66
CA ARG A 78 -1.01 -5.60 -9.69
C ARG A 78 -1.74 -4.70 -10.68
N ALA A 79 -1.10 -3.58 -11.03
CA ALA A 79 -1.58 -2.70 -12.08
C ALA A 79 -1.02 -3.24 -13.40
N GLU A 80 -1.90 -3.73 -14.23
CA GLU A 80 -1.51 -4.31 -15.53
C GLU A 80 -1.39 -3.28 -16.61
#